data_09cfba9ad960f88897044594d3e7dae0
#
_entry.id   09cfba9ad960f88897044594d3e7dae0
#
_cell.length_a   1.000
_cell.length_b   1.000
_cell.length_c   1.000
_cell.angle_alpha   90.00
_cell.angle_beta   90.00
_cell.angle_gamma   90.00
#
_symmetry.space_group_name_H-M   'P 1'
#
loop_
_entity.id
_entity.type
_entity.pdbx_description
1 polymer ?
#
loop_
_entity_poly.entity_id
_entity_poly.type
_entity_poly.pdbx_seq_one_letter_code
_entity_poly.pdbx_strand_id
1 'polypeptide(L)'
;MDRDRSYFLLLNIGHFLDHMFTLVFATVAALVLYREWGVAYAELLAYATPGFFAFGVFSYPAGGLADRWSRDGMMCVFFFGIGTAAIVTGFAETPLQIGAGLFVIGMFAAIYHPVGLAIVSMKWKNTGMRIAANGVWGNLGVASAALITGYMIDNAGWRMAYIVPGLFSLGVGLVYMALRWKNIHLERKEILPGKGADQANVSASHRSLLIRVSAIVFLTTAVSSVIFQATTFALPKIFDERLQGLAADLSAWIEGAANSGQDDVATVIGTLAFTVFAVASIAQLVVGSMLDRFGPRRVFMVVAIIQIVFFSAMPGLTNGPALAVALGFMLGAFGQIPINDYMIGKTASGAHRAKIYGIRYVVSFTALAVTLPFIAFVYQNWGFDTLFQILTGAAAIILIAVTTLPGRLPTAEAQPNEVKT
;
A
#
# COMPACT_ATOMS: atom_id res chain seq x y z
N MET A 1 4.98 -24.39 18.17
CA MET A 1 4.10 -23.22 17.93
C MET A 1 2.72 -23.76 17.60
N ASP A 2 1.65 -23.20 18.17
CA ASP A 2 0.28 -23.61 17.87
C ASP A 2 0.02 -23.45 16.35
N ARG A 3 -0.62 -24.45 15.73
CA ARG A 3 -0.86 -24.51 14.28
C ARG A 3 -1.60 -23.29 13.74
N ASP A 4 -2.50 -22.73 14.55
CA ASP A 4 -3.24 -21.52 14.19
C ASP A 4 -2.38 -20.25 14.26
N ARG A 5 -1.44 -20.19 15.19
CA ARG A 5 -0.46 -19.09 15.26
C ARG A 5 0.51 -19.13 14.08
N SER A 6 1.00 -20.31 13.71
CA SER A 6 1.86 -20.50 12.54
C SER A 6 1.14 -20.09 11.26
N TYR A 7 -0.11 -20.46 11.11
CA TYR A 7 -0.92 -20.09 9.94
C TYR A 7 -1.11 -18.58 9.82
N PHE A 8 -1.45 -17.92 10.93
CA PHE A 8 -1.59 -16.48 10.94
C PHE A 8 -0.27 -15.76 10.65
N LEU A 9 0.86 -16.27 11.17
CA LEU A 9 2.18 -15.71 10.88
C LEU A 9 2.51 -15.83 9.40
N LEU A 10 2.25 -16.96 8.75
CA LEU A 10 2.50 -17.15 7.32
C LEU A 10 1.65 -16.21 6.45
N LEU A 11 0.39 -15.95 6.83
CA LEU A 11 -0.44 -14.94 6.16
C LEU A 11 0.15 -13.54 6.33
N ASN A 12 0.65 -13.20 7.53
CA ASN A 12 1.29 -11.91 7.77
C ASN A 12 2.58 -11.74 6.94
N ILE A 13 3.40 -12.79 6.86
CA ILE A 13 4.58 -12.80 5.98
C ILE A 13 4.16 -12.63 4.51
N GLY A 14 3.05 -13.24 4.10
CA GLY A 14 2.47 -13.02 2.77
C GLY A 14 2.13 -11.55 2.51
N HIS A 15 1.51 -10.85 3.47
CA HIS A 15 1.20 -9.43 3.34
C HIS A 15 2.45 -8.55 3.28
N PHE A 16 3.45 -8.89 4.09
CA PHE A 16 4.76 -8.26 4.02
C PHE A 16 5.39 -8.39 2.63
N LEU A 17 5.46 -9.61 2.09
CA LEU A 17 6.04 -9.90 0.78
C LEU A 17 5.28 -9.21 -0.36
N ASP A 18 3.94 -9.20 -0.30
CA ASP A 18 3.09 -8.52 -1.27
C ASP A 18 3.49 -7.06 -1.45
N HIS A 19 3.51 -6.31 -0.35
CA HIS A 19 3.87 -4.90 -0.38
C HIS A 19 5.36 -4.65 -0.66
N MET A 20 6.24 -5.51 -0.16
CA MET A 20 7.66 -5.39 -0.41
C MET A 20 7.98 -5.51 -1.91
N PHE A 21 7.49 -6.56 -2.58
CA PHE A 21 7.76 -6.77 -4.01
C PHE A 21 7.20 -5.67 -4.91
N THR A 22 6.09 -5.03 -4.55
CA THR A 22 5.54 -3.92 -5.32
C THR A 22 6.41 -2.66 -5.26
N LEU A 23 7.32 -2.53 -4.28
CA LEU A 23 8.16 -1.35 -4.08
C LEU A 23 9.66 -1.56 -4.30
N VAL A 24 10.14 -2.80 -4.49
CA VAL A 24 11.56 -3.07 -4.81
C VAL A 24 12.00 -2.25 -6.03
N PHE A 25 11.18 -2.23 -7.10
CA PHE A 25 11.50 -1.51 -8.31
C PHE A 25 11.67 0.00 -8.09
N ALA A 26 10.89 0.60 -7.19
CA ALA A 26 11.00 2.02 -6.88
C ALA A 26 12.42 2.39 -6.43
N THR A 27 13.04 1.55 -5.57
CA THR A 27 14.39 1.76 -5.07
C THR A 27 15.46 1.40 -6.12
N VAL A 28 15.30 0.27 -6.82
CA VAL A 28 16.23 -0.16 -7.87
C VAL A 28 16.28 0.87 -9.01
N ALA A 29 15.14 1.37 -9.48
CA ALA A 29 15.06 2.40 -10.50
C ALA A 29 15.68 3.73 -10.04
N ALA A 30 15.41 4.12 -8.78
CA ALA A 30 15.88 5.37 -8.20
C ALA A 30 17.40 5.42 -7.98
N LEU A 31 18.00 4.30 -7.58
CA LEU A 31 19.40 4.29 -7.12
C LEU A 31 20.39 3.72 -8.15
N VAL A 32 19.94 2.80 -9.03
CA VAL A 32 20.85 2.05 -9.90
C VAL A 32 20.47 2.11 -11.37
N LEU A 33 19.27 1.66 -11.76
CA LEU A 33 18.98 1.36 -13.17
C LEU A 33 19.07 2.58 -14.09
N TYR A 34 18.70 3.78 -13.61
CA TYR A 34 18.82 4.98 -14.41
C TYR A 34 20.27 5.31 -14.81
N ARG A 35 21.24 4.91 -13.97
CA ARG A 35 22.67 5.05 -14.26
C ARG A 35 23.20 3.88 -15.08
N GLU A 36 22.88 2.65 -14.66
CA GLU A 36 23.40 1.42 -15.28
C GLU A 36 22.93 1.26 -16.74
N TRP A 37 21.66 1.60 -17.01
CA TRP A 37 21.07 1.48 -18.34
C TRP A 37 21.08 2.77 -19.15
N GLY A 38 21.50 3.89 -18.58
CA GLY A 38 21.45 5.20 -19.24
C GLY A 38 20.04 5.68 -19.60
N VAL A 39 19.03 5.20 -18.87
CA VAL A 39 17.60 5.48 -19.12
C VAL A 39 17.11 6.48 -18.09
N ALA A 40 16.37 7.51 -18.51
CA ALA A 40 15.82 8.50 -17.58
C ALA A 40 14.91 7.83 -16.52
N TYR A 41 14.99 8.29 -15.27
CA TYR A 41 14.15 7.76 -14.20
C TYR A 41 12.65 7.80 -14.54
N ALA A 42 12.18 8.88 -15.14
CA ALA A 42 10.80 9.02 -15.60
C ALA A 42 10.40 7.94 -16.62
N GLU A 43 11.29 7.58 -17.53
CA GLU A 43 11.06 6.51 -18.49
C GLU A 43 10.99 5.13 -17.81
N LEU A 44 11.84 4.88 -16.80
CA LEU A 44 11.79 3.65 -16.01
C LEU A 44 10.43 3.47 -15.30
N LEU A 45 9.81 4.56 -14.84
CA LEU A 45 8.48 4.49 -14.22
C LEU A 45 7.40 3.92 -15.15
N ALA A 46 7.52 4.16 -16.45
CA ALA A 46 6.58 3.62 -17.42
C ALA A 46 6.59 2.08 -17.43
N TYR A 47 7.75 1.46 -17.22
CA TYR A 47 7.89 0.00 -17.17
C TYR A 47 7.31 -0.63 -15.89
N ALA A 48 7.10 0.13 -14.82
CA ALA A 48 6.39 -0.36 -13.63
C ALA A 48 4.86 -0.31 -13.79
N THR A 49 4.34 0.57 -14.63
CA THR A 49 2.89 0.78 -14.80
C THR A 49 2.12 -0.51 -15.13
N PRO A 50 2.57 -1.38 -16.06
CA PRO A 50 1.90 -2.65 -16.34
C PRO A 50 1.77 -3.58 -15.13
N GLY A 51 2.75 -3.55 -14.21
CA GLY A 51 2.71 -4.34 -12.97
C GLY A 51 1.57 -3.91 -12.05
N PHE A 52 1.40 -2.62 -11.85
CA PHE A 52 0.28 -2.10 -11.04
C PHE A 52 -1.08 -2.24 -11.72
N PHE A 53 -1.11 -2.13 -13.05
CA PHE A 53 -2.31 -2.46 -13.81
C PHE A 53 -2.71 -3.93 -13.63
N ALA A 54 -1.76 -4.84 -13.76
CA ALA A 54 -1.98 -6.27 -13.52
C ALA A 54 -2.48 -6.53 -12.09
N PHE A 55 -1.85 -5.91 -11.08
CA PHE A 55 -2.29 -5.99 -9.70
C PHE A 55 -3.78 -5.64 -9.52
N GLY A 56 -4.23 -4.55 -10.14
CA GLY A 56 -5.63 -4.13 -10.10
C GLY A 56 -6.57 -5.12 -10.81
N VAL A 57 -6.27 -5.43 -12.07
CA VAL A 57 -7.14 -6.24 -12.94
C VAL A 57 -7.27 -7.68 -12.46
N PHE A 58 -6.16 -8.30 -12.03
CA PHE A 58 -6.16 -9.70 -11.61
C PHE A 58 -6.72 -9.92 -10.19
N SER A 59 -6.90 -8.87 -9.38
CA SER A 59 -7.49 -9.01 -8.04
C SER A 59 -8.92 -9.56 -8.08
N TYR A 60 -9.74 -9.15 -9.05
CA TYR A 60 -11.11 -9.63 -9.18
C TYR A 60 -11.20 -11.12 -9.55
N PRO A 61 -10.53 -11.61 -10.62
CA PRO A 61 -10.54 -13.03 -10.94
C PRO A 61 -9.86 -13.90 -9.88
N ALA A 62 -8.84 -13.38 -9.17
CA ALA A 62 -8.17 -14.10 -8.08
C ALA A 62 -9.13 -14.41 -6.93
N GLY A 63 -9.95 -13.45 -6.51
CA GLY A 63 -10.99 -13.67 -5.50
C GLY A 63 -12.03 -14.68 -5.95
N GLY A 64 -12.52 -14.55 -7.20
CA GLY A 64 -13.49 -15.49 -7.77
C GLY A 64 -12.94 -16.93 -7.91
N LEU A 65 -11.67 -17.08 -8.24
CA LEU A 65 -11.03 -18.39 -8.34
C LEU A 65 -10.81 -19.00 -6.95
N ALA A 66 -10.43 -18.20 -5.96
CA ALA A 66 -10.28 -18.64 -4.58
C ALA A 66 -11.60 -19.19 -4.01
N ASP A 67 -12.72 -18.55 -4.32
CA ASP A 67 -14.04 -19.00 -3.87
C ASP A 67 -14.50 -20.29 -4.57
N ARG A 68 -14.10 -20.50 -5.83
CA ARG A 68 -14.47 -21.69 -6.62
C ARG A 68 -13.58 -22.90 -6.37
N TRP A 69 -12.31 -22.66 -6.08
CA TRP A 69 -11.31 -23.71 -5.94
C TRP A 69 -10.87 -23.87 -4.48
N SER A 70 -10.00 -23.00 -3.98
CA SER A 70 -9.48 -23.03 -2.62
C SER A 70 -8.74 -21.75 -2.29
N ARG A 71 -9.06 -21.11 -1.15
CA ARG A 71 -8.32 -19.95 -0.68
C ARG A 71 -6.89 -20.30 -0.29
N ASP A 72 -6.69 -21.43 0.40
CA ASP A 72 -5.36 -21.92 0.73
C ASP A 72 -4.54 -22.30 -0.52
N GLY A 73 -5.21 -22.88 -1.53
CA GLY A 73 -4.58 -23.17 -2.81
C GLY A 73 -4.12 -21.90 -3.52
N MET A 74 -4.94 -20.86 -3.54
CA MET A 74 -4.58 -19.56 -4.11
C MET A 74 -3.45 -18.87 -3.35
N MET A 75 -3.35 -19.04 -2.02
CA MET A 75 -2.19 -18.54 -1.27
C MET A 75 -0.91 -19.29 -1.62
N CYS A 76 -0.97 -20.60 -1.92
CA CYS A 76 0.19 -21.31 -2.47
C CYS A 76 0.59 -20.75 -3.84
N VAL A 77 -0.39 -20.50 -4.73
CA VAL A 77 -0.13 -19.85 -6.04
C VAL A 77 0.51 -18.47 -5.84
N PHE A 78 0.06 -17.70 -4.85
CA PHE A 78 0.67 -16.41 -4.49
C PHE A 78 2.15 -16.57 -4.15
N PHE A 79 2.51 -17.39 -3.15
CA PHE A 79 3.89 -17.52 -2.71
C PHE A 79 4.83 -18.04 -3.79
N PHE A 80 4.43 -19.11 -4.49
CA PHE A 80 5.24 -19.68 -5.56
C PHE A 80 5.32 -18.78 -6.78
N GLY A 81 4.19 -18.17 -7.16
CA GLY A 81 4.11 -17.31 -8.34
C GLY A 81 4.91 -16.03 -8.17
N ILE A 82 4.70 -15.28 -7.06
CA ILE A 82 5.41 -14.03 -6.83
C ILE A 82 6.91 -14.27 -6.61
N GLY A 83 7.27 -15.35 -5.89
CA GLY A 83 8.66 -15.70 -5.64
C GLY A 83 9.40 -16.07 -6.93
N THR A 84 8.79 -16.91 -7.79
CA THR A 84 9.38 -17.28 -9.09
C THR A 84 9.46 -16.06 -10.02
N ALA A 85 8.40 -15.25 -10.08
CA ALA A 85 8.36 -14.04 -10.90
C ALA A 85 9.47 -13.05 -10.47
N ALA A 86 9.67 -12.87 -9.15
CA ALA A 86 10.74 -12.02 -8.64
C ALA A 86 12.13 -12.56 -9.02
N ILE A 87 12.39 -13.86 -8.84
CA ILE A 87 13.67 -14.47 -9.23
C ILE A 87 13.95 -14.24 -10.72
N VAL A 88 12.96 -14.50 -11.58
CA VAL A 88 13.10 -14.29 -13.04
C VAL A 88 13.33 -12.80 -13.36
N THR A 89 12.65 -11.89 -12.67
CA THR A 89 12.84 -10.44 -12.84
C THR A 89 14.27 -10.01 -12.47
N GLY A 90 14.91 -10.67 -11.51
CA GLY A 90 16.31 -10.42 -11.14
C GLY A 90 17.31 -10.72 -12.25
N PHE A 91 16.94 -11.47 -13.28
CA PHE A 91 17.77 -11.74 -14.46
C PHE A 91 17.48 -10.79 -15.64
N ALA A 92 16.66 -9.75 -15.44
CA ALA A 92 16.38 -8.78 -16.50
C ALA A 92 17.64 -8.01 -16.92
N GLU A 93 17.83 -7.84 -18.23
CA GLU A 93 18.95 -7.11 -18.84
C GLU A 93 18.47 -5.84 -19.54
N THR A 94 17.15 -5.68 -19.74
CA THR A 94 16.56 -4.55 -20.44
C THR A 94 15.35 -4.00 -19.68
N PRO A 95 14.99 -2.71 -19.90
CA PRO A 95 13.77 -2.12 -19.32
C PRO A 95 12.49 -2.90 -19.65
N LEU A 96 12.39 -3.44 -20.87
CA LEU A 96 11.23 -4.23 -21.28
C LEU A 96 11.13 -5.55 -20.52
N GLN A 97 12.25 -6.24 -20.28
CA GLN A 97 12.27 -7.49 -19.52
C GLN A 97 11.87 -7.24 -18.05
N ILE A 98 12.38 -6.16 -17.43
CA ILE A 98 11.99 -5.82 -16.06
C ILE A 98 10.50 -5.44 -16.00
N GLY A 99 9.99 -4.70 -17.00
CA GLY A 99 8.57 -4.37 -17.10
C GLY A 99 7.68 -5.61 -17.24
N ALA A 100 8.09 -6.59 -18.05
CA ALA A 100 7.41 -7.87 -18.16
C ALA A 100 7.44 -8.66 -16.84
N GLY A 101 8.59 -8.68 -16.16
CA GLY A 101 8.72 -9.28 -14.83
C GLY A 101 7.82 -8.63 -13.80
N LEU A 102 7.77 -7.29 -13.77
CA LEU A 102 6.90 -6.54 -12.88
C LEU A 102 5.42 -6.79 -13.17
N PHE A 103 5.03 -6.96 -14.45
CA PHE A 103 3.68 -7.37 -14.81
C PHE A 103 3.32 -8.71 -14.18
N VAL A 104 4.21 -9.71 -14.27
CA VAL A 104 3.98 -11.03 -13.68
C VAL A 104 3.99 -10.98 -12.15
N ILE A 105 4.87 -10.20 -11.53
CA ILE A 105 4.85 -9.94 -10.08
C ILE A 105 3.50 -9.33 -9.69
N GLY A 106 3.02 -8.30 -10.40
CA GLY A 106 1.73 -7.66 -10.13
C GLY A 106 0.54 -8.62 -10.28
N MET A 107 0.57 -9.52 -11.26
CA MET A 107 -0.45 -10.55 -11.44
C MET A 107 -0.56 -11.48 -10.23
N PHE A 108 0.56 -11.94 -9.67
CA PHE A 108 0.56 -12.80 -8.48
C PHE A 108 0.30 -12.02 -7.19
N ALA A 109 0.81 -10.78 -7.07
CA ALA A 109 0.52 -9.88 -5.95
C ALA A 109 -0.99 -9.62 -5.80
N ALA A 110 -1.72 -9.52 -6.91
CA ALA A 110 -3.18 -9.35 -6.95
C ALA A 110 -3.97 -10.39 -6.15
N ILE A 111 -3.36 -11.54 -5.81
CA ILE A 111 -4.01 -12.63 -5.08
C ILE A 111 -4.15 -12.27 -3.58
N TYR A 112 -3.15 -11.61 -2.99
CA TYR A 112 -3.08 -11.50 -1.53
C TYR A 112 -4.30 -10.78 -0.93
N HIS A 113 -4.65 -9.60 -1.42
CA HIS A 113 -5.71 -8.78 -0.82
C HIS A 113 -7.09 -9.45 -0.84
N PRO A 114 -7.61 -9.97 -1.95
CA PRO A 114 -8.92 -10.61 -1.94
C PRO A 114 -8.92 -11.97 -1.23
N VAL A 115 -7.80 -12.69 -1.19
CA VAL A 115 -7.74 -14.05 -0.66
C VAL A 115 -7.21 -14.09 0.77
N GLY A 116 -6.05 -13.51 1.03
CA GLY A 116 -5.40 -13.53 2.34
C GLY A 116 -6.23 -12.80 3.40
N LEU A 117 -6.75 -11.59 3.07
CA LEU A 117 -7.62 -10.84 3.98
C LEU A 117 -8.96 -11.53 4.20
N ALA A 118 -9.51 -12.23 3.18
CA ALA A 118 -10.71 -13.04 3.36
C ALA A 118 -10.46 -14.18 4.37
N ILE A 119 -9.34 -14.89 4.28
CA ILE A 119 -8.96 -15.92 5.26
C ILE A 119 -8.87 -15.31 6.67
N VAL A 120 -8.15 -14.17 6.82
CA VAL A 120 -8.00 -13.49 8.11
C VAL A 120 -9.36 -13.09 8.69
N SER A 121 -10.26 -12.58 7.87
CA SER A 121 -11.57 -12.11 8.30
C SER A 121 -12.53 -13.22 8.70
N MET A 122 -12.41 -14.40 8.12
CA MET A 122 -13.37 -15.52 8.30
C MET A 122 -12.95 -16.51 9.37
N LYS A 123 -11.64 -16.70 9.58
CA LYS A 123 -11.15 -17.80 10.41
C LYS A 123 -11.15 -17.50 11.92
N TRP A 124 -10.97 -16.26 12.35
CA TRP A 124 -10.76 -15.91 13.75
C TRP A 124 -11.85 -15.05 14.34
N LYS A 125 -12.23 -15.31 15.61
CA LYS A 125 -13.28 -14.55 16.31
C LYS A 125 -12.92 -13.08 16.53
N ASN A 126 -11.64 -12.77 16.82
CA ASN A 126 -11.16 -11.39 17.04
C ASN A 126 -10.69 -10.76 15.71
N THR A 127 -11.56 -10.72 14.73
CA THR A 127 -11.28 -10.32 13.34
C THR A 127 -10.65 -8.93 13.24
N GLY A 128 -11.16 -7.93 13.96
CA GLY A 128 -10.64 -6.57 13.89
C GLY A 128 -9.16 -6.47 14.28
N MET A 129 -8.78 -7.06 15.43
CA MET A 129 -7.39 -7.09 15.87
C MET A 129 -6.48 -7.86 14.90
N ARG A 130 -6.98 -8.96 14.31
CA ARG A 130 -6.22 -9.75 13.35
C ARG A 130 -5.99 -9.00 12.04
N ILE A 131 -6.99 -8.30 11.53
CA ILE A 131 -6.85 -7.44 10.33
C ILE A 131 -5.88 -6.30 10.62
N ALA A 132 -5.97 -5.66 11.79
CA ALA A 132 -5.05 -4.59 12.18
C ALA A 132 -3.60 -5.10 12.25
N ALA A 133 -3.36 -6.24 12.92
CA ALA A 133 -2.04 -6.86 12.99
C ALA A 133 -1.52 -7.23 11.59
N ASN A 134 -2.37 -7.78 10.74
CA ASN A 134 -2.01 -8.09 9.35
C ASN A 134 -1.66 -6.82 8.55
N GLY A 135 -2.39 -5.71 8.76
CA GLY A 135 -2.07 -4.41 8.17
C GLY A 135 -0.69 -3.89 8.58
N VAL A 136 -0.29 -4.07 9.85
CA VAL A 136 1.06 -3.72 10.31
C VAL A 136 2.13 -4.48 9.52
N TRP A 137 1.94 -5.77 9.23
CA TRP A 137 2.88 -6.54 8.41
C TRP A 137 2.97 -6.03 6.97
N GLY A 138 1.85 -5.62 6.36
CA GLY A 138 1.86 -4.96 5.05
C GLY A 138 2.68 -3.66 5.08
N ASN A 139 2.46 -2.81 6.09
CA ASN A 139 3.23 -1.57 6.26
C ASN A 139 4.72 -1.82 6.50
N LEU A 140 5.08 -2.88 7.24
CA LEU A 140 6.48 -3.30 7.38
C LEU A 140 7.06 -3.75 6.03
N GLY A 141 6.27 -4.39 5.16
CA GLY A 141 6.67 -4.70 3.79
C GLY A 141 7.00 -3.45 2.98
N VAL A 142 6.12 -2.43 3.02
CA VAL A 142 6.37 -1.11 2.41
C VAL A 142 7.67 -0.51 2.94
N ALA A 143 7.82 -0.45 4.26
CA ALA A 143 9.00 0.16 4.89
C ALA A 143 10.28 -0.60 4.52
N SER A 144 10.27 -1.93 4.61
CA SER A 144 11.45 -2.77 4.42
C SER A 144 11.91 -2.86 2.95
N ALA A 145 11.03 -2.53 1.98
CA ALA A 145 11.38 -2.61 0.56
C ALA A 145 12.63 -1.77 0.24
N ALA A 146 12.67 -0.51 0.67
CA ALA A 146 13.82 0.36 0.40
C ALA A 146 15.08 -0.07 1.16
N LEU A 147 14.96 -0.49 2.42
CA LEU A 147 16.08 -0.95 3.23
C LEU A 147 16.72 -2.23 2.66
N ILE A 148 15.89 -3.26 2.42
CA ILE A 148 16.38 -4.54 1.89
C ILE A 148 17.01 -4.34 0.51
N THR A 149 16.36 -3.54 -0.35
CA THR A 149 16.86 -3.26 -1.69
C THR A 149 18.16 -2.48 -1.65
N GLY A 150 18.27 -1.42 -0.83
CA GLY A 150 19.48 -0.63 -0.68
C GLY A 150 20.66 -1.50 -0.19
N TYR A 151 20.42 -2.30 0.86
CA TYR A 151 21.43 -3.23 1.36
C TYR A 151 21.89 -4.25 0.30
N MET A 152 20.96 -4.80 -0.48
CA MET A 152 21.31 -5.73 -1.57
C MET A 152 22.11 -5.03 -2.68
N ILE A 153 21.75 -3.78 -3.02
CA ILE A 153 22.46 -2.99 -4.03
C ILE A 153 23.94 -2.87 -3.65
N ASP A 154 24.24 -2.44 -2.44
CA ASP A 154 25.61 -2.18 -1.99
C ASP A 154 26.43 -3.47 -1.80
N ASN A 155 25.80 -4.56 -1.34
CA ASN A 155 26.54 -5.78 -0.95
C ASN A 155 26.52 -6.91 -2.00
N ALA A 156 25.53 -6.96 -2.89
CA ALA A 156 25.35 -8.10 -3.81
C ALA A 156 24.80 -7.71 -5.19
N GLY A 157 24.55 -6.42 -5.41
CA GLY A 157 23.94 -5.89 -6.63
C GLY A 157 22.41 -5.95 -6.63
N TRP A 158 21.79 -5.07 -7.42
CA TRP A 158 20.36 -4.86 -7.45
C TRP A 158 19.52 -6.12 -7.81
N ARG A 159 20.11 -7.03 -8.58
CA ARG A 159 19.48 -8.30 -8.97
C ARG A 159 19.10 -9.14 -7.75
N MET A 160 19.95 -9.10 -6.72
CA MET A 160 19.72 -9.85 -5.48
C MET A 160 18.56 -9.30 -4.66
N ALA A 161 18.18 -8.03 -4.86
CA ALA A 161 16.96 -7.47 -4.25
C ALA A 161 15.66 -8.16 -4.72
N TYR A 162 15.69 -8.83 -5.87
CA TYR A 162 14.59 -9.67 -6.35
C TYR A 162 14.81 -11.15 -6.03
N ILE A 163 16.02 -11.67 -6.26
CA ILE A 163 16.33 -13.10 -6.15
C ILE A 163 16.23 -13.59 -4.71
N VAL A 164 16.85 -12.89 -3.75
CA VAL A 164 16.88 -13.34 -2.35
C VAL A 164 15.49 -13.36 -1.72
N PRO A 165 14.68 -12.27 -1.79
CA PRO A 165 13.31 -12.33 -1.30
C PRO A 165 12.44 -13.28 -2.09
N GLY A 166 12.70 -13.50 -3.39
CA GLY A 166 12.02 -14.50 -4.21
C GLY A 166 12.23 -15.91 -3.68
N LEU A 167 13.47 -16.30 -3.39
CA LEU A 167 13.80 -17.58 -2.75
C LEU A 167 13.16 -17.71 -1.38
N PHE A 168 13.16 -16.64 -0.58
CA PHE A 168 12.47 -16.61 0.71
C PHE A 168 10.96 -16.87 0.54
N SER A 169 10.31 -16.23 -0.45
CA SER A 169 8.89 -16.45 -0.75
C SER A 169 8.61 -17.92 -1.11
N LEU A 170 9.47 -18.56 -1.93
CA LEU A 170 9.34 -19.98 -2.26
C LEU A 170 9.45 -20.85 -1.00
N GLY A 171 10.41 -20.57 -0.12
CA GLY A 171 10.57 -21.28 1.16
C GLY A 171 9.32 -21.15 2.05
N VAL A 172 8.79 -19.92 2.17
CA VAL A 172 7.53 -19.67 2.90
C VAL A 172 6.37 -20.43 2.27
N GLY A 173 6.29 -20.44 0.92
CA GLY A 173 5.28 -21.18 0.17
C GLY A 173 5.31 -22.68 0.45
N LEU A 174 6.51 -23.29 0.54
CA LEU A 174 6.67 -24.69 0.90
C LEU A 174 6.15 -25.00 2.33
N VAL A 175 6.50 -24.14 3.29
CA VAL A 175 6.04 -24.26 4.68
C VAL A 175 4.51 -24.09 4.75
N TYR A 176 3.98 -23.09 4.02
CA TYR A 176 2.53 -22.85 3.94
C TYR A 176 1.80 -24.06 3.35
N MET A 177 2.27 -24.56 2.22
CA MET A 177 1.70 -25.74 1.56
C MET A 177 1.73 -26.96 2.47
N ALA A 178 2.85 -27.24 3.14
CA ALA A 178 2.95 -28.36 4.08
C ALA A 178 1.96 -28.22 5.25
N LEU A 179 1.81 -27.01 5.81
CA LEU A 179 0.89 -26.73 6.91
C LEU A 179 -0.58 -26.89 6.50
N ARG A 180 -0.92 -26.54 5.26
CA ARG A 180 -2.29 -26.45 4.75
C ARG A 180 -2.68 -27.56 3.76
N TRP A 181 -1.77 -28.50 3.46
CA TRP A 181 -1.95 -29.54 2.44
C TRP A 181 -3.32 -30.21 2.47
N LYS A 182 -3.77 -30.62 3.66
CA LYS A 182 -5.07 -31.29 3.84
C LYS A 182 -6.27 -30.38 3.53
N ASN A 183 -6.12 -29.08 3.67
CA ASN A 183 -7.22 -28.10 3.51
C ASN A 183 -7.35 -27.58 2.08
N ILE A 184 -6.29 -27.67 1.27
CA ILE A 184 -6.30 -27.22 -0.13
C ILE A 184 -7.42 -27.89 -0.95
N HIS A 185 -7.79 -29.12 -0.57
CA HIS A 185 -8.81 -29.90 -1.28
C HIS A 185 -10.19 -29.95 -0.61
N LEU A 186 -10.32 -29.47 0.66
CA LEU A 186 -11.53 -29.67 1.47
C LEU A 186 -12.50 -28.48 1.50
N GLU A 187 -12.10 -27.28 1.10
CA GLU A 187 -12.90 -26.05 1.29
C GLU A 187 -14.08 -25.86 0.29
N ARG A 188 -14.36 -26.83 -0.56
CA ARG A 188 -15.40 -26.73 -1.61
C ARG A 188 -16.85 -26.66 -1.08
N LYS A 189 -17.11 -26.71 0.24
CA LYS A 189 -18.46 -26.96 0.79
C LYS A 189 -19.15 -25.85 1.57
N GLU A 190 -18.56 -24.70 1.83
CA GLU A 190 -19.17 -23.65 2.68
C GLU A 190 -19.28 -22.26 2.05
N ILE A 191 -19.77 -22.17 0.83
CA ILE A 191 -20.24 -20.89 0.32
C ILE A 191 -21.76 -20.90 0.39
N LEU A 192 -22.30 -20.56 1.57
CA LEU A 192 -23.70 -20.13 1.68
C LEU A 192 -23.79 -18.71 1.13
N PRO A 193 -24.62 -18.46 0.10
CA PRO A 193 -24.94 -17.11 -0.29
C PRO A 193 -25.61 -16.42 0.90
N GLY A 194 -25.02 -15.32 1.36
CA GLY A 194 -25.62 -14.51 2.41
C GLY A 194 -27.05 -14.18 2.02
N LYS A 195 -28.04 -14.54 2.86
CA LYS A 195 -29.42 -14.14 2.70
C LYS A 195 -29.46 -12.63 2.50
N GLY A 196 -30.00 -12.19 1.37
CA GLY A 196 -30.21 -10.78 1.08
C GLY A 196 -30.98 -10.16 2.25
N ALA A 197 -30.38 -9.17 2.89
CA ALA A 197 -31.07 -8.39 3.90
C ALA A 197 -32.17 -7.59 3.20
N ASP A 198 -33.37 -7.62 3.79
CA ASP A 198 -34.51 -6.88 3.35
C ASP A 198 -34.17 -5.42 3.03
N GLN A 199 -34.62 -4.94 1.88
CA GLN A 199 -34.52 -3.53 1.49
C GLN A 199 -35.43 -2.72 2.44
N ALA A 200 -34.84 -2.20 3.51
CA ALA A 200 -35.56 -1.20 4.31
C ALA A 200 -35.91 0.00 3.41
N ASN A 201 -37.14 0.45 3.45
CA ASN A 201 -37.63 1.64 2.76
C ASN A 201 -36.87 2.87 3.31
N VAL A 202 -35.80 3.24 2.65
CA VAL A 202 -34.99 4.41 3.00
C VAL A 202 -35.66 5.66 2.41
N SER A 203 -35.94 6.67 3.23
CA SER A 203 -36.55 7.93 2.76
C SER A 203 -35.70 8.59 1.67
N ALA A 204 -36.30 9.32 0.74
CA ALA A 204 -35.60 10.00 -0.37
C ALA A 204 -34.51 10.95 0.13
N SER A 205 -34.72 11.64 1.24
CA SER A 205 -33.77 12.56 1.87
C SER A 205 -32.54 11.79 2.43
N HIS A 206 -32.75 10.65 3.07
CA HIS A 206 -31.68 9.80 3.58
C HIS A 206 -30.86 9.17 2.44
N ARG A 207 -31.52 8.76 1.34
CA ARG A 207 -30.86 8.26 0.12
C ARG A 207 -29.97 9.32 -0.52
N SER A 208 -30.45 10.57 -0.63
CA SER A 208 -29.66 11.70 -1.14
C SER A 208 -28.41 11.95 -0.30
N LEU A 209 -28.55 11.92 1.03
CA LEU A 209 -27.44 12.07 1.96
C LEU A 209 -26.39 10.93 1.82
N LEU A 210 -26.84 9.68 1.71
CA LEU A 210 -25.96 8.53 1.48
C LEU A 210 -25.20 8.64 0.16
N ILE A 211 -25.84 9.06 -0.92
CA ILE A 211 -25.21 9.28 -2.22
C ILE A 211 -24.12 10.36 -2.12
N ARG A 212 -24.45 11.50 -1.48
CA ARG A 212 -23.51 12.60 -1.28
C ARG A 212 -22.29 12.16 -0.45
N VAL A 213 -22.49 11.47 0.67
CA VAL A 213 -21.41 10.97 1.53
C VAL A 213 -20.57 9.94 0.78
N SER A 214 -21.20 9.02 0.03
CA SER A 214 -20.49 8.05 -0.79
C SER A 214 -19.63 8.72 -1.86
N ALA A 215 -20.14 9.74 -2.55
CA ALA A 215 -19.37 10.49 -3.54
C ALA A 215 -18.15 11.16 -2.92
N ILE A 216 -18.27 11.77 -1.72
CA ILE A 216 -17.14 12.35 -1.00
C ILE A 216 -16.13 11.26 -0.61
N VAL A 217 -16.58 10.11 -0.10
CA VAL A 217 -15.71 9.00 0.29
C VAL A 217 -14.93 8.46 -0.92
N PHE A 218 -15.57 8.29 -2.07
CA PHE A 218 -14.87 7.83 -3.28
C PHE A 218 -13.89 8.86 -3.83
N LEU A 219 -14.27 10.15 -3.83
CA LEU A 219 -13.37 11.23 -4.21
C LEU A 219 -12.14 11.27 -3.30
N THR A 220 -12.35 11.30 -1.98
CA THR A 220 -11.24 11.32 -1.02
C THR A 220 -10.39 10.05 -1.10
N THR A 221 -10.99 8.88 -1.35
CA THR A 221 -10.25 7.63 -1.58
C THR A 221 -9.36 7.73 -2.82
N ALA A 222 -9.88 8.22 -3.94
CA ALA A 222 -9.11 8.37 -5.17
C ALA A 222 -7.91 9.32 -4.98
N VAL A 223 -8.17 10.52 -4.44
CA VAL A 223 -7.12 11.53 -4.22
C VAL A 223 -6.11 11.06 -3.16
N SER A 224 -6.58 10.44 -2.07
CA SER A 224 -5.71 9.85 -1.04
C SER A 224 -4.83 8.73 -1.61
N SER A 225 -5.36 7.93 -2.52
CA SER A 225 -4.59 6.87 -3.19
C SER A 225 -3.48 7.45 -4.05
N VAL A 226 -3.76 8.52 -4.81
CA VAL A 226 -2.73 9.22 -5.59
C VAL A 226 -1.66 9.80 -4.68
N ILE A 227 -2.02 10.49 -3.60
CA ILE A 227 -1.05 11.04 -2.63
C ILE A 227 -0.19 9.92 -2.05
N PHE A 228 -0.80 8.84 -1.55
CA PHE A 228 -0.08 7.73 -0.94
C PHE A 228 0.89 7.06 -1.92
N GLN A 229 0.42 6.75 -3.13
CA GLN A 229 1.24 6.09 -4.13
C GLN A 229 2.36 6.99 -4.67
N ALA A 230 2.05 8.28 -4.91
CA ALA A 230 3.05 9.23 -5.36
C ALA A 230 4.19 9.39 -4.34
N THR A 231 3.85 9.50 -3.06
CA THR A 231 4.86 9.69 -2.01
C THR A 231 5.63 8.40 -1.73
N THR A 232 4.97 7.24 -1.63
CA THR A 232 5.65 5.98 -1.30
C THR A 232 6.55 5.51 -2.43
N PHE A 233 6.12 5.63 -3.68
CA PHE A 233 6.91 5.18 -4.82
C PHE A 233 8.07 6.12 -5.14
N ALA A 234 7.86 7.44 -5.05
CA ALA A 234 8.91 8.42 -5.36
C ALA A 234 9.92 8.64 -4.22
N LEU A 235 9.62 8.23 -2.97
CA LEU A 235 10.46 8.57 -1.81
C LEU A 235 11.94 8.17 -1.96
N PRO A 236 12.31 6.97 -2.47
CA PRO A 236 13.71 6.63 -2.67
C PRO A 236 14.43 7.59 -3.63
N LYS A 237 13.76 8.03 -4.71
CA LYS A 237 14.33 8.99 -5.66
C LYS A 237 14.41 10.40 -5.09
N ILE A 238 13.39 10.81 -4.34
CA ILE A 238 13.42 12.09 -3.61
C ILE A 238 14.61 12.10 -2.63
N PHE A 239 14.87 11.02 -1.93
CA PHE A 239 16.00 10.91 -1.01
C PHE A 239 17.35 10.86 -1.74
N ASP A 240 17.45 10.14 -2.86
CA ASP A 240 18.63 10.14 -3.73
C ASP A 240 18.99 11.57 -4.18
N GLU A 241 18.01 12.43 -4.47
CA GLU A 241 18.26 13.80 -4.92
C GLU A 241 18.42 14.83 -3.79
N ARG A 242 17.66 14.68 -2.71
CA ARG A 242 17.55 15.70 -1.65
C ARG A 242 18.45 15.47 -0.45
N LEU A 243 18.87 14.22 -0.20
CA LEU A 243 19.62 13.84 1.00
C LEU A 243 21.07 13.47 0.71
N GLN A 244 21.64 13.88 -0.44
CA GLN A 244 22.99 13.49 -0.85
C GLN A 244 24.05 13.83 0.20
N GLY A 245 24.03 15.06 0.76
CA GLY A 245 24.97 15.47 1.80
C GLY A 245 24.80 14.64 3.08
N LEU A 246 23.57 14.50 3.55
CA LEU A 246 23.26 13.70 4.74
C LEU A 246 23.62 12.23 4.55
N ALA A 247 23.37 11.67 3.37
CA ALA A 247 23.68 10.28 3.07
C ALA A 247 25.20 10.07 3.03
N ALA A 248 25.96 11.00 2.41
CA ALA A 248 27.42 10.94 2.39
C ALA A 248 28.03 11.06 3.80
N ASP A 249 27.53 11.97 4.63
CA ASP A 249 28.02 12.15 6.00
C ASP A 249 27.76 10.89 6.86
N LEU A 250 26.58 10.27 6.72
CA LEU A 250 26.22 9.04 7.43
C LEU A 250 27.01 7.84 6.92
N SER A 251 27.22 7.72 5.60
CA SER A 251 28.05 6.67 5.01
C SER A 251 29.48 6.76 5.52
N ALA A 252 30.10 7.95 5.47
CA ALA A 252 31.46 8.16 5.98
C ALA A 252 31.59 7.84 7.48
N TRP A 253 30.55 8.15 8.27
CA TRP A 253 30.53 7.79 9.69
C TRP A 253 30.47 6.27 9.91
N ILE A 254 29.65 5.55 9.12
CA ILE A 254 29.54 4.08 9.15
C ILE A 254 30.85 3.43 8.73
N GLU A 255 31.47 3.89 7.64
CA GLU A 255 32.78 3.42 7.16
C GLU A 255 33.88 3.60 8.20
N GLY A 256 33.93 4.80 8.81
CA GLY A 256 34.90 5.10 9.89
C GLY A 256 34.71 4.19 11.11
N ALA A 257 33.46 3.77 11.38
CA ALA A 257 33.14 2.85 12.48
C ALA A 257 33.41 1.38 12.13
N ALA A 258 33.24 0.98 10.85
CA ALA A 258 33.28 -0.41 10.41
C ALA A 258 34.58 -0.81 9.74
N ASN A 259 35.50 0.15 9.37
CA ASN A 259 36.70 -0.07 8.59
C ASN A 259 36.45 -0.83 7.25
N SER A 260 35.27 -0.66 6.65
CA SER A 260 34.82 -1.50 5.53
C SER A 260 35.28 -1.01 4.15
N GLY A 261 35.61 0.29 3.99
CA GLY A 261 36.02 0.87 2.71
C GLY A 261 35.01 0.74 1.58
N GLN A 262 33.74 0.59 1.90
CA GLN A 262 32.65 0.33 0.97
C GLN A 262 31.64 1.47 1.03
N ASP A 263 31.28 2.03 -0.13
CA ASP A 263 30.26 3.10 -0.24
C ASP A 263 28.84 2.54 0.00
N ASP A 264 28.32 2.65 1.21
CA ASP A 264 27.01 2.14 1.61
C ASP A 264 25.86 3.16 1.38
N VAL A 265 25.94 3.98 0.33
CA VAL A 265 24.99 5.08 0.08
C VAL A 265 23.57 4.57 -0.15
N ALA A 266 23.38 3.48 -0.90
CA ALA A 266 22.05 2.93 -1.15
C ALA A 266 21.44 2.34 0.12
N THR A 267 22.25 1.70 0.97
CA THR A 267 21.84 1.21 2.30
C THR A 267 21.41 2.35 3.21
N VAL A 268 22.14 3.47 3.21
CA VAL A 268 21.80 4.66 4.00
C VAL A 268 20.48 5.26 3.52
N ILE A 269 20.29 5.47 2.21
CA ILE A 269 19.03 5.99 1.64
C ILE A 269 17.88 5.03 1.96
N GLY A 270 18.09 3.74 1.81
CA GLY A 270 17.12 2.71 2.16
C GLY A 270 16.73 2.72 3.64
N THR A 271 17.72 2.91 4.53
CA THR A 271 17.50 3.01 5.99
C THR A 271 16.71 4.27 6.37
N LEU A 272 17.01 5.41 5.75
CA LEU A 272 16.26 6.65 5.95
C LEU A 272 14.82 6.50 5.48
N ALA A 273 14.60 5.90 4.31
CA ALA A 273 13.26 5.63 3.80
C ALA A 273 12.50 4.63 4.70
N PHE A 274 13.14 3.54 5.13
CA PHE A 274 12.58 2.59 6.10
C PHE A 274 12.14 3.30 7.38
N THR A 275 13.01 4.15 7.94
CA THR A 275 12.72 4.87 9.19
C THR A 275 11.49 5.76 9.03
N VAL A 276 11.42 6.53 7.95
CA VAL A 276 10.28 7.40 7.65
C VAL A 276 8.99 6.58 7.49
N PHE A 277 9.00 5.49 6.74
CA PHE A 277 7.85 4.63 6.55
C PHE A 277 7.42 3.92 7.85
N ALA A 278 8.38 3.42 8.63
CA ALA A 278 8.10 2.72 9.89
C ALA A 278 7.45 3.66 10.92
N VAL A 279 8.01 4.87 11.08
CA VAL A 279 7.42 5.89 11.95
C VAL A 279 6.06 6.34 11.44
N ALA A 280 5.91 6.56 10.12
CA ALA A 280 4.63 6.94 9.50
C ALA A 280 3.55 5.87 9.69
N SER A 281 3.93 4.59 9.72
CA SER A 281 2.99 3.48 9.96
C SER A 281 2.34 3.55 11.34
N ILE A 282 3.02 4.13 12.34
CA ILE A 282 2.45 4.35 13.69
C ILE A 282 1.30 5.37 13.63
N ALA A 283 1.33 6.32 12.70
CA ALA A 283 0.25 7.31 12.55
C ALA A 283 -1.11 6.65 12.30
N GLN A 284 -1.16 5.49 11.65
CA GLN A 284 -2.41 4.77 11.42
C GLN A 284 -3.09 4.33 12.73
N LEU A 285 -2.30 3.91 13.72
CA LEU A 285 -2.81 3.51 15.04
C LEU A 285 -3.35 4.74 15.79
N VAL A 286 -2.60 5.84 15.75
CA VAL A 286 -3.00 7.12 16.37
C VAL A 286 -4.29 7.62 15.75
N VAL A 287 -4.33 7.72 14.42
CA VAL A 287 -5.51 8.17 13.68
C VAL A 287 -6.70 7.24 13.92
N GLY A 288 -6.49 5.91 13.92
CA GLY A 288 -7.53 4.94 14.23
C GLY A 288 -8.19 5.21 15.60
N SER A 289 -7.39 5.48 16.63
CA SER A 289 -7.90 5.82 17.97
C SER A 289 -8.63 7.18 18.01
N MET A 290 -8.16 8.14 17.22
CA MET A 290 -8.78 9.46 17.13
C MET A 290 -10.13 9.44 16.40
N LEU A 291 -10.32 8.52 15.44
CA LEU A 291 -11.59 8.38 14.71
C LEU A 291 -12.76 8.05 15.63
N ASP A 292 -12.54 7.16 16.60
CA ASP A 292 -13.58 6.77 17.55
C ASP A 292 -13.91 7.93 18.52
N ARG A 293 -12.92 8.77 18.87
CA ARG A 293 -13.08 9.85 19.84
C ARG A 293 -13.61 11.14 19.23
N PHE A 294 -13.12 11.55 18.05
CA PHE A 294 -13.38 12.87 17.47
C PHE A 294 -14.23 12.81 16.18
N GLY A 295 -14.44 11.61 15.64
CA GLY A 295 -15.16 11.37 14.40
C GLY A 295 -14.33 11.65 13.13
N PRO A 296 -14.74 11.08 11.98
CA PRO A 296 -13.93 11.07 10.76
C PRO A 296 -13.74 12.46 10.15
N ARG A 297 -14.75 13.34 10.22
CA ARG A 297 -14.67 14.69 9.65
C ARG A 297 -13.51 15.49 10.27
N ARG A 298 -13.43 15.57 11.60
CA ARG A 298 -12.40 16.37 12.29
C ARG A 298 -11.02 15.78 12.10
N VAL A 299 -10.91 14.46 12.24
CA VAL A 299 -9.63 13.77 12.09
C VAL A 299 -9.09 13.92 10.67
N PHE A 300 -9.94 13.76 9.64
CA PHE A 300 -9.51 13.91 8.27
C PHE A 300 -9.10 15.35 7.92
N MET A 301 -9.81 16.36 8.46
CA MET A 301 -9.42 17.76 8.30
C MET A 301 -8.01 17.99 8.85
N VAL A 302 -7.68 17.49 10.05
CA VAL A 302 -6.34 17.63 10.64
C VAL A 302 -5.28 16.94 9.78
N VAL A 303 -5.54 15.71 9.32
CA VAL A 303 -4.61 14.98 8.45
C VAL A 303 -4.40 15.69 7.12
N ALA A 304 -5.45 16.25 6.51
CA ALA A 304 -5.33 17.01 5.27
C ALA A 304 -4.54 18.31 5.47
N ILE A 305 -4.72 19.01 6.60
CA ILE A 305 -3.95 20.21 6.94
C ILE A 305 -2.46 19.86 7.11
N ILE A 306 -2.14 18.77 7.82
CA ILE A 306 -0.77 18.26 7.96
C ILE A 306 -0.15 18.03 6.57
N GLN A 307 -0.87 17.38 5.67
CA GLN A 307 -0.39 17.15 4.30
C GLN A 307 -0.14 18.46 3.55
N ILE A 308 -1.08 19.41 3.61
CA ILE A 308 -0.93 20.72 2.97
C ILE A 308 0.34 21.43 3.47
N VAL A 309 0.52 21.52 4.79
CA VAL A 309 1.66 22.18 5.40
C VAL A 309 2.99 21.56 4.97
N PHE A 310 3.11 20.23 5.10
CA PHE A 310 4.38 19.57 4.82
C PHE A 310 4.66 19.43 3.31
N PHE A 311 3.65 19.22 2.46
CA PHE A 311 3.86 19.25 1.02
C PHE A 311 4.26 20.64 0.52
N SER A 312 3.62 21.71 1.00
CA SER A 312 3.97 23.09 0.61
C SER A 312 5.35 23.53 1.12
N ALA A 313 5.83 22.94 2.21
CA ALA A 313 7.14 23.25 2.78
C ALA A 313 8.30 22.48 2.09
N MET A 314 8.05 21.41 1.34
CA MET A 314 9.10 20.55 0.79
C MET A 314 9.91 21.16 -0.37
N PRO A 315 9.35 22.00 -1.28
CA PRO A 315 10.11 22.57 -2.39
C PRO A 315 11.40 23.27 -1.94
N GLY A 316 12.48 22.97 -2.64
CA GLY A 316 13.82 23.56 -2.40
C GLY A 316 14.56 23.03 -1.17
N LEU A 317 13.94 22.22 -0.31
CA LEU A 317 14.62 21.67 0.88
C LEU A 317 15.56 20.51 0.51
N THR A 318 16.66 20.41 1.26
CA THR A 318 17.66 19.34 1.16
C THR A 318 18.08 18.85 2.55
N ASN A 319 18.75 17.70 2.63
CA ASN A 319 19.34 17.11 3.83
C ASN A 319 18.36 17.01 5.03
N GLY A 320 18.79 17.37 6.23
CA GLY A 320 18.01 17.25 7.47
C GLY A 320 16.62 17.91 7.42
N PRO A 321 16.46 19.15 6.96
CA PRO A 321 15.14 19.76 6.77
C PRO A 321 14.24 18.98 5.81
N ALA A 322 14.75 18.48 4.68
CA ALA A 322 13.97 17.66 3.75
C ALA A 322 13.51 16.36 4.39
N LEU A 323 14.38 15.70 5.17
CA LEU A 323 14.04 14.47 5.90
C LEU A 323 12.92 14.71 6.93
N ALA A 324 13.02 15.80 7.70
CA ALA A 324 12.00 16.15 8.70
C ALA A 324 10.63 16.45 8.06
N VAL A 325 10.62 17.18 6.94
CA VAL A 325 9.40 17.48 6.19
C VAL A 325 8.84 16.21 5.53
N ALA A 326 9.71 15.33 5.02
CA ALA A 326 9.30 14.05 4.47
C ALA A 326 8.60 13.17 5.51
N LEU A 327 9.11 13.10 6.72
CA LEU A 327 8.44 12.42 7.83
C LEU A 327 7.04 13.01 8.08
N GLY A 328 6.92 14.34 8.08
CA GLY A 328 5.65 15.04 8.31
C GLY A 328 4.58 14.70 7.27
N PHE A 329 4.88 14.80 5.97
CA PHE A 329 3.89 14.45 4.95
C PHE A 329 3.61 12.94 4.90
N MET A 330 4.58 12.08 5.23
CA MET A 330 4.35 10.63 5.31
C MET A 330 3.45 10.23 6.48
N LEU A 331 3.56 10.90 7.63
CA LEU A 331 2.59 10.74 8.73
C LEU A 331 1.15 11.02 8.25
N GLY A 332 0.97 12.08 7.45
CA GLY A 332 -0.32 12.39 6.83
C GLY A 332 -0.75 11.33 5.80
N ALA A 333 0.16 10.89 4.92
CA ALA A 333 -0.12 9.92 3.87
C ALA A 333 -0.53 8.54 4.43
N PHE A 334 0.12 8.08 5.50
CA PHE A 334 -0.27 6.85 6.18
C PHE A 334 -1.50 7.04 7.07
N GLY A 335 -1.63 8.20 7.73
CA GLY A 335 -2.76 8.51 8.60
C GLY A 335 -4.12 8.56 7.88
N GLN A 336 -4.17 8.86 6.59
CA GLN A 336 -5.43 8.91 5.83
C GLN A 336 -6.03 7.52 5.51
N ILE A 337 -5.20 6.44 5.54
CA ILE A 337 -5.65 5.10 5.15
C ILE A 337 -6.81 4.61 6.03
N PRO A 338 -6.70 4.57 7.38
CA PRO A 338 -7.78 4.09 8.22
C PRO A 338 -9.03 4.96 8.17
N ILE A 339 -8.91 6.24 7.78
CA ILE A 339 -10.06 7.15 7.69
C ILE A 339 -11.02 6.72 6.58
N ASN A 340 -10.48 6.44 5.39
CA ASN A 340 -11.28 5.98 4.26
C ASN A 340 -11.95 4.63 4.56
N ASP A 341 -11.23 3.70 5.20
CA ASP A 341 -11.77 2.40 5.63
C ASP A 341 -12.90 2.55 6.65
N TYR A 342 -12.71 3.42 7.63
CA TYR A 342 -13.71 3.73 8.65
C TYR A 342 -14.99 4.31 8.03
N MET A 343 -14.85 5.29 7.12
CA MET A 343 -16.00 5.91 6.47
C MET A 343 -16.80 4.90 5.65
N ILE A 344 -16.15 4.05 4.87
CA ILE A 344 -16.83 2.98 4.10
C ILE A 344 -17.50 1.98 5.05
N GLY A 345 -16.81 1.56 6.10
CA GLY A 345 -17.36 0.64 7.10
C GLY A 345 -18.64 1.15 7.77
N LYS A 346 -18.76 2.48 7.98
CA LYS A 346 -19.93 3.12 8.60
C LYS A 346 -21.07 3.39 7.63
N THR A 347 -20.77 3.70 6.37
CA THR A 347 -21.78 4.09 5.37
C THR A 347 -22.34 2.91 4.57
N ALA A 348 -21.63 1.78 4.53
CA ALA A 348 -22.04 0.59 3.80
C ALA A 348 -23.00 -0.29 4.61
N SER A 349 -24.18 -0.63 4.06
CA SER A 349 -25.09 -1.64 4.63
C SER A 349 -24.53 -3.05 4.53
N GLY A 350 -24.97 -3.96 5.40
CA GLY A 350 -24.50 -5.36 5.45
C GLY A 350 -24.50 -6.06 4.09
N ALA A 351 -25.62 -5.96 3.34
CA ALA A 351 -25.79 -6.61 2.03
C ALA A 351 -24.92 -5.97 0.91
N HIS A 352 -24.65 -4.66 0.99
CA HIS A 352 -23.92 -3.92 -0.05
C HIS A 352 -22.46 -3.64 0.32
N ARG A 353 -22.04 -3.95 1.56
CA ARG A 353 -20.70 -3.65 2.07
C ARG A 353 -19.61 -4.26 1.19
N ALA A 354 -19.73 -5.53 0.81
CA ALA A 354 -18.74 -6.19 -0.06
C ALA A 354 -18.64 -5.52 -1.44
N LYS A 355 -19.79 -5.10 -2.02
CA LYS A 355 -19.82 -4.39 -3.30
C LYS A 355 -19.13 -3.03 -3.22
N ILE A 356 -19.38 -2.28 -2.14
CA ILE A 356 -18.78 -0.94 -1.93
C ILE A 356 -17.26 -1.06 -1.72
N TYR A 357 -16.80 -2.05 -0.92
CA TYR A 357 -15.37 -2.34 -0.81
C TYR A 357 -14.76 -2.75 -2.15
N GLY A 358 -15.45 -3.56 -2.95
CA GLY A 358 -15.01 -3.93 -4.30
C GLY A 358 -14.82 -2.71 -5.20
N ILE A 359 -15.77 -1.78 -5.23
CA ILE A 359 -15.66 -0.53 -5.99
C ILE A 359 -14.49 0.32 -5.47
N ARG A 360 -14.31 0.40 -4.13
CA ARG A 360 -13.16 1.09 -3.55
C ARG A 360 -11.82 0.53 -4.04
N TYR A 361 -11.67 -0.79 -4.06
CA TYR A 361 -10.44 -1.41 -4.57
C TYR A 361 -10.21 -1.07 -6.04
N VAL A 362 -11.25 -1.09 -6.88
CA VAL A 362 -11.15 -0.66 -8.28
C VAL A 362 -10.65 0.79 -8.36
N VAL A 363 -11.22 1.70 -7.56
CA VAL A 363 -10.78 3.11 -7.51
C VAL A 363 -9.33 3.22 -7.07
N SER A 364 -8.93 2.52 -6.00
CA SER A 364 -7.56 2.57 -5.47
C SER A 364 -6.53 1.98 -6.43
N PHE A 365 -6.85 0.87 -7.10
CA PHE A 365 -5.92 0.25 -8.05
C PHE A 365 -5.85 1.03 -9.38
N THR A 366 -6.94 1.65 -9.82
CA THR A 366 -6.92 2.56 -10.97
C THR A 366 -6.07 3.79 -10.65
N ALA A 367 -6.24 4.38 -9.47
CA ALA A 367 -5.40 5.49 -9.02
C ALA A 367 -3.92 5.08 -8.97
N LEU A 368 -3.60 3.88 -8.47
CA LEU A 368 -2.25 3.33 -8.45
C LEU A 368 -1.64 3.23 -9.86
N ALA A 369 -2.35 2.65 -10.81
CA ALA A 369 -1.87 2.49 -12.19
C ALA A 369 -1.65 3.84 -12.90
N VAL A 370 -2.49 4.85 -12.62
CA VAL A 370 -2.38 6.19 -13.20
C VAL A 370 -1.29 7.04 -12.52
N THR A 371 -1.00 6.79 -11.25
CA THR A 371 -0.06 7.61 -10.47
C THR A 371 1.36 7.54 -11.02
N LEU A 372 1.82 6.37 -11.50
CA LEU A 372 3.20 6.24 -12.00
C LEU A 372 3.45 7.05 -13.28
N PRO A 373 2.64 6.95 -14.35
CA PRO A 373 2.77 7.82 -15.50
C PRO A 373 2.63 9.31 -15.13
N PHE A 374 1.77 9.62 -14.16
CA PHE A 374 1.61 10.98 -13.65
C PHE A 374 2.90 11.50 -12.99
N ILE A 375 3.52 10.73 -12.08
CA ILE A 375 4.81 11.08 -11.48
C ILE A 375 5.87 11.27 -12.57
N ALA A 376 5.95 10.31 -13.50
CA ALA A 376 6.90 10.35 -14.61
C ALA A 376 6.78 11.65 -15.41
N PHE A 377 5.56 11.99 -15.81
CA PHE A 377 5.27 13.19 -16.59
C PHE A 377 5.61 14.48 -15.82
N VAL A 378 5.17 14.59 -14.56
CA VAL A 378 5.45 15.78 -13.74
C VAL A 378 6.94 15.92 -13.46
N TYR A 379 7.59 14.82 -13.05
CA TYR A 379 9.01 14.83 -12.72
C TYR A 379 9.87 15.18 -13.93
N GLN A 380 9.59 14.61 -15.10
CA GLN A 380 10.36 14.86 -16.31
C GLN A 380 10.29 16.31 -16.80
N ASN A 381 9.12 16.95 -16.64
CA ASN A 381 8.91 18.31 -17.17
C ASN A 381 9.20 19.41 -16.14
N TRP A 382 8.99 19.16 -14.84
CA TRP A 382 9.04 20.19 -13.82
C TRP A 382 9.71 19.77 -12.50
N GLY A 383 10.14 18.51 -12.36
CA GLY A 383 10.80 17.99 -11.15
C GLY A 383 9.86 17.77 -9.96
N PHE A 384 10.46 17.38 -8.83
CA PHE A 384 9.72 17.04 -7.61
C PHE A 384 9.07 18.25 -6.92
N ASP A 385 9.61 19.46 -7.04
CA ASP A 385 9.01 20.65 -6.41
C ASP A 385 7.60 20.91 -6.94
N THR A 386 7.40 20.76 -8.25
CA THR A 386 6.06 20.84 -8.85
C THR A 386 5.16 19.68 -8.42
N LEU A 387 5.71 18.48 -8.30
CA LEU A 387 4.94 17.34 -7.77
C LEU A 387 4.40 17.65 -6.36
N PHE A 388 5.22 18.20 -5.46
CA PHE A 388 4.78 18.58 -4.11
C PHE A 388 3.72 19.68 -4.12
N GLN A 389 3.82 20.66 -5.01
CA GLN A 389 2.79 21.70 -5.17
C GLN A 389 1.45 21.08 -5.63
N ILE A 390 1.49 20.13 -6.56
CA ILE A 390 0.28 19.41 -7.01
C ILE A 390 -0.31 18.57 -5.87
N LEU A 391 0.54 17.87 -5.09
CA LEU A 391 0.09 17.11 -3.92
C LEU A 391 -0.50 18.02 -2.83
N THR A 392 0.02 19.24 -2.67
CA THR A 392 -0.58 20.28 -1.82
C THR A 392 -2.01 20.60 -2.27
N GLY A 393 -2.19 20.83 -3.58
CA GLY A 393 -3.52 21.06 -4.18
C GLY A 393 -4.46 19.84 -4.00
N ALA A 394 -3.93 18.61 -4.16
CA ALA A 394 -4.68 17.39 -3.93
C ALA A 394 -5.15 17.26 -2.46
N ALA A 395 -4.28 17.57 -1.50
CA ALA A 395 -4.64 17.60 -0.08
C ALA A 395 -5.68 18.70 0.24
N ALA A 396 -5.61 19.85 -0.44
CA ALA A 396 -6.60 20.91 -0.33
C ALA A 396 -7.97 20.46 -0.86
N ILE A 397 -8.02 19.69 -1.96
CA ILE A 397 -9.27 19.09 -2.47
C ILE A 397 -9.87 18.16 -1.41
N ILE A 398 -9.06 17.31 -0.75
CA ILE A 398 -9.52 16.47 0.35
C ILE A 398 -10.10 17.34 1.47
N LEU A 399 -9.38 18.39 1.90
CA LEU A 399 -9.83 19.27 2.96
C LEU A 399 -11.20 19.90 2.63
N ILE A 400 -11.35 20.46 1.44
CA ILE A 400 -12.61 21.06 0.98
C ILE A 400 -13.73 20.02 0.97
N ALA A 401 -13.50 18.84 0.39
CA ALA A 401 -14.49 17.77 0.35
C ALA A 401 -14.93 17.35 1.76
N VAL A 402 -13.98 17.18 2.67
CA VAL A 402 -14.25 16.75 4.05
C VAL A 402 -15.00 17.81 4.87
N THR A 403 -14.80 19.11 4.63
CA THR A 403 -15.58 20.16 5.29
C THR A 403 -17.07 20.07 4.98
N THR A 404 -17.44 19.45 3.85
CA THR A 404 -18.84 19.27 3.44
C THR A 404 -19.48 17.98 4.01
N LEU A 405 -18.72 17.13 4.72
CA LEU A 405 -19.26 15.95 5.39
C LEU A 405 -20.17 16.34 6.54
N PRO A 406 -21.26 15.60 6.79
CA PRO A 406 -22.10 15.79 7.96
C PRO A 406 -21.31 15.50 9.25
N GLY A 407 -21.67 16.13 10.35
CA GLY A 407 -20.99 15.93 11.65
C GLY A 407 -21.09 14.48 12.17
N ARG A 408 -22.19 13.78 11.82
CA ARG A 408 -22.36 12.33 12.02
C ARG A 408 -22.61 11.68 10.68
N LEU A 409 -21.88 10.61 10.39
CA LEU A 409 -22.09 9.84 9.16
C LEU A 409 -23.44 9.12 9.22
N PRO A 410 -24.23 9.12 8.11
CA PRO A 410 -25.44 8.33 8.05
C PRO A 410 -25.07 6.84 8.10
N THR A 411 -25.76 6.09 8.95
CA THR A 411 -25.67 4.63 8.95
C THR A 411 -26.64 4.08 7.91
N ALA A 412 -26.22 3.09 7.15
CA ALA A 412 -27.10 2.45 6.16
C ALA A 412 -28.17 1.54 6.78
N GLU A 413 -28.09 1.27 8.08
CA GLU A 413 -29.15 0.60 8.86
C GLU A 413 -30.14 1.67 9.33
N ALA A 414 -31.40 1.53 8.91
CA ALA A 414 -32.48 2.36 9.45
C ALA A 414 -32.52 2.16 10.97
N GLN A 415 -32.24 3.21 11.75
CA GLN A 415 -32.60 3.17 13.16
C GLN A 415 -34.11 3.02 13.24
N PRO A 416 -34.65 2.04 14.00
CA PRO A 416 -36.06 2.04 14.34
C PRO A 416 -36.37 3.40 14.98
N ASN A 417 -37.42 4.05 14.48
CA ASN A 417 -37.88 5.34 14.96
C ASN A 417 -37.76 5.44 16.49
N GLU A 418 -36.98 6.40 16.98
CA GLU A 418 -37.25 6.99 18.27
C GLU A 418 -38.63 7.68 18.14
N VAL A 419 -39.63 6.95 18.48
CA VAL A 419 -40.96 7.52 18.75
C VAL A 419 -40.74 8.50 19.89
N LYS A 420 -40.73 9.79 19.58
CA LYS A 420 -40.85 10.85 20.56
C LYS A 420 -42.18 10.64 21.29
N THR A 421 -42.16 10.11 22.49
CA THR A 421 -43.20 10.33 23.49
C THR A 421 -42.95 11.64 24.22
#